data_bab563901ad24ad0d256c63f6a1adbe7
#
_entry.id   bab563901ad24ad0d256c63f6a1adbe7
#
_cell.length_a   1.000
_cell.length_b   1.000
_cell.length_c   1.000
_cell.angle_alpha   90.00
_cell.angle_beta   90.00
_cell.angle_gamma   90.00
#
_symmetry.space_group_name_H-M   'P 1'
#
loop_
_entity.id
_entity.type
_entity.pdbx_description
1 polymer ?
#
loop_
_entity_poly.entity_id
_entity_poly.type
_entity_poly.pdbx_seq_one_letter_code
_entity_poly.pdbx_strand_id
1 'polypeptide(L)'
;MPIFEEIRDGCHQVAEKATRLRVDVARLADYARDFPVAEIGAATLDPATHYLGHGKDTLAFVLALDAINFGSGYFPQVRKRPGHSGYFTMAAGLNDWFQAEGAPSAARFAKLTQADCARIFGQDLGSPAAAELMGLFAKALNDLGALLLARFGGDATSLVESAEHKAEKLVAILRIMPFFDDIEIWHGHKVPFMKRAQLTAADLGLAFEKDGWGWFDDLDQLTIFADNLVPHVLRVDGVLDYDPDLAAHIDRGDPLEVGSVEEIEIRAAALHAVELLKQRLHDAGHRQVTSMDLDYLLWNRGQAERYKAIPRHRARGVFY
;
A
#
# COMPACT_ATOMS: atom_id res chain seq x y z
N MET A 1 -18.92 8.65 -10.58
CA MET A 1 -17.54 9.17 -10.76
C MET A 1 -16.62 7.97 -10.75
N PRO A 2 -15.61 7.89 -11.60
CA PRO A 2 -14.59 6.86 -11.53
C PRO A 2 -13.91 6.87 -10.17
N ILE A 3 -13.54 5.69 -9.62
CA ILE A 3 -13.03 5.58 -8.25
C ILE A 3 -11.74 6.39 -8.03
N PHE A 4 -10.86 6.44 -9.04
CA PHE A 4 -9.60 7.17 -8.91
C PHE A 4 -9.80 8.69 -8.91
N GLU A 5 -10.82 9.21 -9.58
CA GLU A 5 -11.23 10.61 -9.47
C GLU A 5 -11.83 10.90 -8.09
N GLU A 6 -12.67 10.00 -7.57
CA GLU A 6 -13.25 10.13 -6.22
C GLU A 6 -12.17 10.18 -5.14
N ILE A 7 -11.11 9.37 -5.29
CA ILE A 7 -9.95 9.39 -4.40
C ILE A 7 -9.23 10.72 -4.47
N ARG A 8 -8.92 11.23 -5.68
CA ARG A 8 -8.22 12.52 -5.84
C ARG A 8 -9.04 13.66 -5.28
N ASP A 9 -10.32 13.72 -5.60
CA ASP A 9 -11.22 14.80 -5.14
C ASP A 9 -11.39 14.78 -3.63
N GLY A 10 -11.60 13.59 -3.03
CA GLY A 10 -11.72 13.44 -1.58
C GLY A 10 -10.44 13.88 -0.86
N CYS A 11 -9.28 13.44 -1.33
CA CYS A 11 -8.00 13.82 -0.73
C CYS A 11 -7.66 15.29 -0.94
N HIS A 12 -7.99 15.88 -2.10
CA HIS A 12 -7.85 17.32 -2.33
C HIS A 12 -8.67 18.14 -1.35
N GLN A 13 -9.97 17.78 -1.16
CA GLN A 13 -10.85 18.48 -0.22
C GLN A 13 -10.34 18.43 1.22
N VAL A 14 -9.77 17.29 1.64
CA VAL A 14 -9.14 17.16 2.95
C VAL A 14 -7.90 18.05 3.02
N ALA A 15 -7.00 17.98 2.04
CA ALA A 15 -5.72 18.70 2.03
C ALA A 15 -5.92 20.23 2.06
N GLU A 16 -6.95 20.76 1.38
CA GLU A 16 -7.26 22.19 1.39
C GLU A 16 -7.79 22.70 2.75
N LYS A 17 -8.41 21.83 3.53
CA LYS A 17 -9.05 22.18 4.80
C LYS A 17 -8.34 21.58 6.01
N ALA A 18 -7.24 20.87 5.78
CA ALA A 18 -6.47 20.23 6.84
C ALA A 18 -5.99 21.25 7.86
N THR A 19 -6.05 20.85 9.13
CA THR A 19 -5.70 21.70 10.27
C THR A 19 -4.42 21.28 10.96
N ARG A 20 -3.99 20.04 10.75
CA ARG A 20 -2.83 19.44 11.41
C ARG A 20 -1.56 19.46 10.56
N LEU A 21 -1.70 19.73 9.28
CA LEU A 21 -0.57 19.89 8.34
C LEU A 21 -1.02 20.64 7.08
N ARG A 22 -0.05 21.03 6.28
CA ARG A 22 -0.29 21.64 4.97
C ARG A 22 0.73 21.19 3.95
N VAL A 23 0.37 21.30 2.68
CA VAL A 23 1.31 21.18 1.57
C VAL A 23 2.02 22.52 1.39
N ASP A 24 3.35 22.55 1.53
CA ASP A 24 4.14 23.75 1.18
C ASP A 24 4.31 23.82 -0.34
N VAL A 25 3.46 24.63 -0.97
CA VAL A 25 3.42 24.77 -2.45
C VAL A 25 4.69 25.41 -3.01
N ALA A 26 5.37 26.28 -2.23
CA ALA A 26 6.62 26.89 -2.65
C ALA A 26 7.75 25.85 -2.63
N ARG A 27 7.86 25.10 -1.54
CA ARG A 27 8.81 24.00 -1.43
C ARG A 27 8.54 22.90 -2.46
N LEU A 28 7.27 22.58 -2.73
CA LEU A 28 6.90 21.61 -3.77
C LEU A 28 7.36 22.05 -5.17
N ALA A 29 7.35 23.35 -5.46
CA ALA A 29 7.84 23.86 -6.74
C ALA A 29 9.36 23.64 -6.91
N ASP A 30 10.15 23.88 -5.86
CA ASP A 30 11.58 23.60 -5.86
C ASP A 30 11.84 22.09 -5.93
N TYR A 31 11.07 21.30 -5.17
CA TYR A 31 11.15 19.85 -5.15
C TYR A 31 10.88 19.24 -6.54
N ALA A 32 9.88 19.73 -7.27
CA ALA A 32 9.56 19.28 -8.62
C ALA A 32 10.68 19.60 -9.62
N ARG A 33 11.32 20.77 -9.50
CA ARG A 33 12.44 21.17 -10.38
C ARG A 33 13.66 20.25 -10.21
N ASP A 34 13.94 19.85 -8.96
CA ASP A 34 15.11 19.04 -8.61
C ASP A 34 14.77 17.52 -8.57
N PHE A 35 13.56 17.15 -8.97
CA PHE A 35 13.07 15.77 -8.88
C PHE A 35 13.84 14.85 -9.85
N PRO A 36 14.35 13.68 -9.40
CA PRO A 36 15.17 12.80 -10.23
C PRO A 36 14.33 11.96 -11.19
N VAL A 37 13.73 12.60 -12.19
CA VAL A 37 12.83 11.95 -13.17
C VAL A 37 13.51 10.79 -13.91
N ALA A 38 14.83 10.85 -14.08
CA ALA A 38 15.59 9.77 -14.71
C ALA A 38 15.61 8.45 -13.91
N GLU A 39 15.26 8.48 -12.63
CA GLU A 39 15.16 7.29 -11.77
C GLU A 39 13.76 6.65 -11.82
N ILE A 40 12.80 7.28 -12.48
CA ILE A 40 11.43 6.76 -12.65
C ILE A 40 11.46 5.53 -13.59
N GLY A 41 10.61 4.55 -13.30
CA GLY A 41 10.44 3.35 -14.12
C GLY A 41 11.37 2.19 -13.76
N ALA A 42 12.22 2.35 -12.74
CA ALA A 42 13.07 1.27 -12.22
C ALA A 42 12.37 0.35 -11.19
N ALA A 43 11.06 0.51 -11.00
CA ALA A 43 10.30 -0.33 -10.04
C ALA A 43 10.28 -1.79 -10.51
N THR A 44 10.75 -2.68 -9.66
CA THR A 44 10.74 -4.13 -9.89
C THR A 44 10.40 -4.85 -8.59
N LEU A 45 9.76 -6.02 -8.71
CA LEU A 45 9.60 -6.92 -7.57
C LEU A 45 10.87 -7.77 -7.43
N ASP A 46 11.35 -7.93 -6.18
CA ASP A 46 12.55 -8.71 -5.89
C ASP A 46 12.21 -10.20 -5.81
N PRO A 47 12.77 -11.08 -6.69
CA PRO A 47 12.54 -12.52 -6.64
C PRO A 47 12.95 -13.18 -5.31
N ALA A 48 13.82 -12.54 -4.50
CA ALA A 48 14.18 -13.06 -3.19
C ALA A 48 13.01 -12.97 -2.18
N THR A 49 12.05 -12.10 -2.42
CA THR A 49 10.90 -11.88 -1.53
C THR A 49 9.55 -12.06 -2.22
N HIS A 50 9.53 -12.21 -3.55
CA HIS A 50 8.31 -12.35 -4.33
C HIS A 50 8.36 -13.63 -5.19
N TYR A 51 7.26 -14.37 -5.22
CA TYR A 51 7.12 -15.61 -5.97
C TYR A 51 6.78 -15.31 -7.44
N LEU A 52 7.81 -15.09 -8.26
CA LEU A 52 7.70 -14.62 -9.64
C LEU A 52 7.99 -15.75 -10.66
N GLY A 53 7.42 -15.64 -11.86
CA GLY A 53 7.70 -16.54 -12.97
C GLY A 53 6.94 -17.88 -12.95
N HIS A 54 5.94 -18.04 -12.07
CA HIS A 54 5.15 -19.27 -11.89
C HIS A 54 3.71 -19.16 -12.44
N GLY A 55 3.46 -18.25 -13.38
CA GLY A 55 2.15 -18.09 -14.04
C GLY A 55 1.03 -17.81 -13.03
N LYS A 56 -0.04 -18.62 -13.04
CA LYS A 56 -1.19 -18.48 -12.14
C LYS A 56 -0.83 -18.51 -10.64
N ASP A 57 0.25 -19.20 -10.28
CA ASP A 57 0.68 -19.28 -8.89
C ASP A 57 1.34 -17.98 -8.45
N THR A 58 2.03 -17.25 -9.35
CA THR A 58 2.48 -15.87 -9.13
C THR A 58 1.29 -14.93 -8.91
N LEU A 59 0.22 -15.06 -9.72
CA LEU A 59 -0.98 -14.28 -9.55
C LEU A 59 -1.62 -14.51 -8.17
N ALA A 60 -1.76 -15.77 -7.75
CA ALA A 60 -2.26 -16.12 -6.43
C ALA A 60 -1.37 -15.56 -5.29
N PHE A 61 -0.05 -15.55 -5.51
CA PHE A 61 0.91 -14.95 -4.58
C PHE A 61 0.69 -13.45 -4.43
N VAL A 62 0.57 -12.70 -5.53
CA VAL A 62 0.33 -11.23 -5.49
C VAL A 62 -0.96 -10.93 -4.76
N LEU A 63 -2.07 -11.62 -5.07
CA LEU A 63 -3.34 -11.44 -4.36
C LEU A 63 -3.21 -11.72 -2.86
N ALA A 64 -2.48 -12.78 -2.48
CA ALA A 64 -2.26 -13.13 -1.07
C ALA A 64 -1.35 -12.13 -0.37
N LEU A 65 -0.28 -11.67 -1.03
CA LEU A 65 0.64 -10.67 -0.48
C LEU A 65 -0.09 -9.36 -0.20
N ASP A 66 -0.89 -8.88 -1.16
CA ASP A 66 -1.60 -7.62 -1.00
C ASP A 66 -2.80 -7.72 -0.06
N ALA A 67 -3.35 -8.92 0.12
CA ALA A 67 -4.33 -9.16 1.18
C ALA A 67 -3.75 -8.94 2.58
N ILE A 68 -2.44 -9.11 2.77
CA ILE A 68 -1.74 -8.91 4.04
C ILE A 68 -0.75 -7.72 4.03
N ASN A 69 -0.74 -6.90 2.98
CA ASN A 69 0.18 -5.76 2.84
C ASN A 69 -0.22 -4.58 3.73
N PHE A 70 -0.29 -4.87 5.03
CA PHE A 70 -0.54 -3.91 6.11
C PHE A 70 0.24 -4.31 7.36
N GLY A 71 0.18 -3.48 8.39
CA GLY A 71 0.78 -3.79 9.68
C GLY A 71 1.98 -2.92 10.02
N SER A 72 2.16 -1.78 9.34
CA SER A 72 3.27 -0.86 9.60
C SER A 72 3.33 -0.40 11.06
N GLY A 73 2.17 -0.28 11.74
CA GLY A 73 2.08 0.03 13.17
C GLY A 73 2.50 -1.10 14.11
N TYR A 74 2.53 -2.34 13.62
CA TYR A 74 2.98 -3.52 14.38
C TYR A 74 4.45 -3.85 14.15
N PHE A 75 5.03 -3.48 13.01
CA PHE A 75 6.38 -3.87 12.59
C PHE A 75 7.51 -3.56 13.57
N PRO A 76 7.46 -2.53 14.43
CA PRO A 76 8.48 -2.38 15.49
C PRO A 76 8.53 -3.53 16.49
N GLN A 77 7.43 -4.26 16.70
CA GLN A 77 7.24 -5.27 17.74
C GLN A 77 7.21 -6.70 17.20
N VAL A 78 7.35 -6.90 15.87
CA VAL A 78 7.44 -8.23 15.27
C VAL A 78 8.89 -8.65 15.07
N ARG A 79 9.14 -9.97 15.06
CA ARG A 79 10.44 -10.52 14.71
C ARG A 79 10.70 -10.27 13.23
N LYS A 80 11.81 -9.61 12.94
CA LYS A 80 12.25 -9.36 11.55
C LYS A 80 13.35 -10.34 11.15
N ARG A 81 13.39 -10.67 9.88
CA ARG A 81 14.53 -11.39 9.30
C ARG A 81 15.76 -10.46 9.26
N PRO A 82 16.97 -10.99 9.43
CA PRO A 82 18.19 -10.17 9.32
C PRO A 82 18.23 -9.41 7.99
N GLY A 83 18.50 -8.11 8.05
CA GLY A 83 18.58 -7.23 6.87
C GLY A 83 17.23 -6.84 6.24
N HIS A 84 16.09 -7.32 6.74
CA HIS A 84 14.77 -7.04 6.17
C HIS A 84 13.98 -6.02 7.01
N SER A 85 13.17 -5.21 6.33
CA SER A 85 12.12 -4.43 6.97
C SER A 85 10.98 -5.34 7.45
N GLY A 86 9.96 -4.77 8.12
CA GLY A 86 8.75 -5.53 8.47
C GLY A 86 8.05 -6.09 7.23
N TYR A 87 7.82 -5.25 6.21
CA TYR A 87 7.23 -5.65 4.94
C TYR A 87 8.02 -6.80 4.28
N PHE A 88 9.31 -6.61 4.04
CA PHE A 88 10.13 -7.65 3.38
C PHE A 88 10.24 -8.93 4.20
N THR A 89 10.13 -8.86 5.52
CA THR A 89 10.06 -10.07 6.37
C THR A 89 8.78 -10.85 6.08
N MET A 90 7.64 -10.18 5.96
CA MET A 90 6.35 -10.85 5.67
C MET A 90 6.31 -11.35 4.23
N ALA A 91 6.74 -10.55 3.25
CA ALA A 91 6.81 -10.96 1.84
C ALA A 91 7.69 -12.20 1.65
N ALA A 92 8.90 -12.20 2.25
CA ALA A 92 9.79 -13.36 2.21
C ALA A 92 9.19 -14.61 2.90
N GLY A 93 8.44 -14.43 4.00
CA GLY A 93 7.73 -15.53 4.67
C GLY A 93 6.66 -16.16 3.79
N LEU A 94 5.89 -15.32 3.08
CA LEU A 94 4.89 -15.79 2.13
C LEU A 94 5.56 -16.49 0.94
N ASN A 95 6.66 -15.92 0.39
CA ASN A 95 7.43 -16.51 -0.69
C ASN A 95 7.95 -17.91 -0.32
N ASP A 96 8.58 -18.06 0.85
CA ASP A 96 9.04 -19.37 1.32
C ASP A 96 7.91 -20.40 1.43
N TRP A 97 6.75 -19.98 1.88
CA TRP A 97 5.58 -20.87 1.96
C TRP A 97 5.13 -21.33 0.59
N PHE A 98 5.04 -20.42 -0.40
CA PHE A 98 4.69 -20.75 -1.78
C PHE A 98 5.75 -21.64 -2.44
N GLN A 99 7.03 -21.39 -2.20
CA GLN A 99 8.11 -22.22 -2.72
C GLN A 99 8.06 -23.66 -2.13
N ALA A 100 7.76 -23.79 -0.85
CA ALA A 100 7.76 -25.08 -0.18
C ALA A 100 6.53 -25.96 -0.49
N GLU A 101 5.35 -25.33 -0.66
CA GLU A 101 4.07 -26.05 -0.71
C GLU A 101 3.27 -25.78 -2.00
N GLY A 102 3.75 -24.89 -2.90
CA GLY A 102 3.00 -24.37 -4.05
C GLY A 102 1.93 -23.37 -3.64
N ALA A 103 1.17 -22.86 -4.62
CA ALA A 103 0.07 -21.94 -4.37
C ALA A 103 -1.05 -22.62 -3.58
N PRO A 104 -1.45 -22.08 -2.40
CA PRO A 104 -2.54 -22.64 -1.63
C PRO A 104 -3.88 -22.53 -2.38
N SER A 105 -4.74 -23.54 -2.25
CA SER A 105 -6.10 -23.43 -2.77
C SER A 105 -6.92 -22.36 -2.02
N ALA A 106 -7.96 -21.82 -2.66
CA ALA A 106 -8.89 -20.91 -2.02
C ALA A 106 -9.51 -21.48 -0.74
N ALA A 107 -9.81 -22.80 -0.74
CA ALA A 107 -10.30 -23.50 0.44
C ALA A 107 -9.28 -23.55 1.59
N ARG A 108 -7.99 -23.56 1.29
CA ARG A 108 -6.92 -23.48 2.30
C ARG A 108 -6.79 -22.07 2.83
N PHE A 109 -6.79 -21.05 1.97
CA PHE A 109 -6.82 -19.66 2.41
C PHE A 109 -7.98 -19.38 3.36
N ALA A 110 -9.20 -19.84 3.03
CA ALA A 110 -10.41 -19.64 3.83
C ALA A 110 -10.38 -20.29 5.23
N LYS A 111 -9.38 -21.13 5.54
CA LYS A 111 -9.27 -21.86 6.80
C LYS A 111 -7.99 -21.61 7.58
N LEU A 112 -7.16 -20.66 7.13
CA LEU A 112 -5.92 -20.33 7.85
C LEU A 112 -6.26 -19.80 9.24
N THR A 113 -5.49 -20.26 10.21
CA THR A 113 -5.59 -19.82 11.60
C THR A 113 -4.47 -18.83 11.93
N GLN A 114 -4.63 -18.13 13.04
CA GLN A 114 -3.57 -17.29 13.62
C GLN A 114 -2.26 -18.09 13.80
N ALA A 115 -2.35 -19.35 14.26
CA ALA A 115 -1.19 -20.22 14.46
C ALA A 115 -0.52 -20.60 13.11
N ASP A 116 -1.30 -20.80 12.04
CA ASP A 116 -0.74 -21.02 10.71
C ASP A 116 0.03 -19.80 10.21
N CYS A 117 -0.54 -18.60 10.35
CA CYS A 117 0.14 -17.37 10.01
C CYS A 117 1.41 -17.17 10.84
N ALA A 118 1.37 -17.43 12.15
CA ALA A 118 2.54 -17.34 13.01
C ALA A 118 3.68 -18.28 12.52
N ARG A 119 3.35 -19.49 12.11
CA ARG A 119 4.29 -20.46 11.54
C ARG A 119 4.85 -19.98 10.18
N ILE A 120 3.98 -19.52 9.27
CA ILE A 120 4.36 -19.05 7.93
C ILE A 120 5.30 -17.84 8.03
N PHE A 121 4.98 -16.88 8.89
CA PHE A 121 5.73 -15.62 9.02
C PHE A 121 6.81 -15.65 10.13
N GLY A 122 7.02 -16.80 10.78
CA GLY A 122 8.05 -16.98 11.82
C GLY A 122 7.83 -16.10 13.06
N GLN A 123 6.57 -15.85 13.45
CA GLN A 123 6.22 -14.97 14.56
C GLN A 123 5.92 -15.75 15.84
N ASP A 124 6.16 -15.10 16.98
CA ASP A 124 5.88 -15.64 18.30
C ASP A 124 4.55 -15.09 18.84
N LEU A 125 3.59 -15.97 19.05
CA LEU A 125 2.28 -15.62 19.61
C LEU A 125 2.32 -15.21 21.10
N GLY A 126 3.44 -15.39 21.77
CA GLY A 126 3.68 -14.82 23.10
C GLY A 126 3.83 -13.30 23.09
N SER A 127 4.14 -12.70 21.94
CA SER A 127 4.11 -11.25 21.74
C SER A 127 2.68 -10.79 21.40
N PRO A 128 2.02 -9.92 22.20
CA PRO A 128 0.66 -9.48 21.94
C PRO A 128 0.49 -8.83 20.54
N ALA A 129 1.44 -7.99 20.14
CA ALA A 129 1.40 -7.31 18.85
C ALA A 129 1.57 -8.28 17.67
N ALA A 130 2.45 -9.29 17.79
CA ALA A 130 2.60 -10.31 16.78
C ALA A 130 1.36 -11.22 16.72
N ALA A 131 0.81 -11.60 17.87
CA ALA A 131 -0.41 -12.39 17.94
C ALA A 131 -1.59 -11.67 17.26
N GLU A 132 -1.79 -10.38 17.56
CA GLU A 132 -2.83 -9.56 16.94
C GLU A 132 -2.63 -9.51 15.42
N LEU A 133 -1.43 -9.16 14.93
CA LEU A 133 -1.14 -9.07 13.50
C LEU A 133 -1.35 -10.41 12.78
N MET A 134 -0.92 -11.53 13.37
CA MET A 134 -1.12 -12.86 12.78
C MET A 134 -2.60 -13.24 12.72
N GLY A 135 -3.40 -12.84 13.69
CA GLY A 135 -4.86 -12.98 13.64
C GLY A 135 -5.50 -12.17 12.51
N LEU A 136 -5.06 -10.93 12.31
CA LEU A 136 -5.50 -10.07 11.22
C LEU A 136 -5.07 -10.61 9.85
N PHE A 137 -3.86 -11.15 9.72
CA PHE A 137 -3.41 -11.80 8.49
C PHE A 137 -4.24 -13.04 8.16
N ALA A 138 -4.53 -13.89 9.16
CA ALA A 138 -5.41 -15.02 8.97
C ALA A 138 -6.79 -14.57 8.46
N LYS A 139 -7.38 -13.53 9.08
CA LYS A 139 -8.65 -12.98 8.63
C LYS A 139 -8.61 -12.46 7.20
N ALA A 140 -7.59 -11.69 6.83
CA ALA A 140 -7.43 -11.14 5.47
C ALA A 140 -7.32 -12.27 4.42
N LEU A 141 -6.53 -13.30 4.69
CA LEU A 141 -6.39 -14.46 3.80
C LEU A 141 -7.68 -15.32 3.77
N ASN A 142 -8.40 -15.42 4.90
CA ASN A 142 -9.70 -16.08 4.92
C ASN A 142 -10.73 -15.34 4.06
N ASP A 143 -10.77 -13.99 4.13
CA ASP A 143 -11.66 -13.16 3.31
C ASP A 143 -11.34 -13.36 1.81
N LEU A 144 -10.05 -13.41 1.43
CA LEU A 144 -9.62 -13.72 0.05
C LEU A 144 -10.10 -15.12 -0.37
N GLY A 145 -9.84 -16.14 0.43
CA GLY A 145 -10.28 -17.51 0.14
C GLY A 145 -11.80 -17.62 0.01
N ALA A 146 -12.54 -16.96 0.89
CA ALA A 146 -14.01 -16.92 0.86
C ALA A 146 -14.54 -16.22 -0.41
N LEU A 147 -13.95 -15.07 -0.78
CA LEU A 147 -14.30 -14.35 -2.01
C LEU A 147 -14.08 -15.23 -3.25
N LEU A 148 -12.90 -15.87 -3.36
CA LEU A 148 -12.58 -16.76 -4.46
C LEU A 148 -13.58 -17.93 -4.58
N LEU A 149 -13.89 -18.59 -3.46
CA LEU A 149 -14.85 -19.72 -3.45
C LEU A 149 -16.26 -19.27 -3.82
N ALA A 150 -16.71 -18.14 -3.29
CA ALA A 150 -18.08 -17.70 -3.45
C ALA A 150 -18.40 -17.16 -4.85
N ARG A 151 -17.42 -16.52 -5.51
CA ARG A 151 -17.66 -15.76 -6.75
C ARG A 151 -16.86 -16.24 -7.96
N PHE A 152 -15.74 -16.93 -7.74
CA PHE A 152 -14.78 -17.25 -8.80
C PHE A 152 -14.42 -18.75 -8.86
N GLY A 153 -15.26 -19.61 -8.29
CA GLY A 153 -15.05 -21.07 -8.32
C GLY A 153 -13.77 -21.54 -7.63
N GLY A 154 -13.18 -20.70 -6.79
CA GLY A 154 -11.90 -20.95 -6.13
C GLY A 154 -10.66 -20.61 -6.99
N ASP A 155 -10.84 -19.99 -8.15
CA ASP A 155 -9.78 -19.67 -9.09
C ASP A 155 -9.41 -18.17 -9.03
N ALA A 156 -8.14 -17.89 -8.69
CA ALA A 156 -7.59 -16.55 -8.60
C ALA A 156 -7.50 -15.86 -9.97
N THR A 157 -7.30 -16.63 -11.07
CA THR A 157 -7.24 -16.05 -12.42
C THR A 157 -8.58 -15.51 -12.85
N SER A 158 -9.67 -16.23 -12.54
CA SER A 158 -11.05 -15.79 -12.82
C SER A 158 -11.40 -14.47 -12.12
N LEU A 159 -10.84 -14.21 -10.93
CA LEU A 159 -11.02 -12.92 -10.24
C LEU A 159 -10.39 -11.78 -11.07
N VAL A 160 -9.13 -11.93 -11.50
CA VAL A 160 -8.42 -10.88 -12.25
C VAL A 160 -9.02 -10.71 -13.64
N GLU A 161 -9.34 -11.80 -14.35
CA GLU A 161 -9.98 -11.76 -15.66
C GLU A 161 -11.36 -11.08 -15.63
N SER A 162 -12.11 -11.19 -14.53
CA SER A 162 -13.39 -10.50 -14.37
C SER A 162 -13.28 -8.98 -14.27
N ALA A 163 -12.07 -8.46 -14.06
CA ALA A 163 -11.78 -7.04 -14.13
C ALA A 163 -11.69 -6.50 -15.58
N GLU A 164 -11.67 -7.39 -16.60
CA GLU A 164 -11.68 -7.01 -18.02
C GLU A 164 -10.60 -5.97 -18.36
N HIS A 165 -9.39 -6.19 -17.87
CA HIS A 165 -8.23 -5.28 -18.05
C HIS A 165 -8.45 -3.85 -17.51
N LYS A 166 -9.31 -3.68 -16.50
CA LYS A 166 -9.52 -2.39 -15.83
C LYS A 166 -9.10 -2.47 -14.36
N ALA A 167 -8.11 -1.68 -13.97
CA ALA A 167 -7.70 -1.54 -12.57
C ALA A 167 -8.85 -1.03 -11.70
N GLU A 168 -9.67 -0.11 -12.21
CA GLU A 168 -10.88 0.35 -11.52
C GLU A 168 -11.85 -0.79 -11.18
N LYS A 169 -12.06 -1.73 -12.10
CA LYS A 169 -12.91 -2.90 -11.86
C LYS A 169 -12.27 -3.86 -10.86
N LEU A 170 -10.95 -4.07 -10.93
CA LEU A 170 -10.24 -4.89 -9.95
C LEU A 170 -10.38 -4.29 -8.55
N VAL A 171 -10.20 -2.98 -8.40
CA VAL A 171 -10.44 -2.27 -7.13
C VAL A 171 -11.86 -2.49 -6.63
N ALA A 172 -12.87 -2.37 -7.50
CA ALA A 172 -14.27 -2.59 -7.13
C ALA A 172 -14.55 -4.04 -6.66
N ILE A 173 -13.89 -5.03 -7.24
CA ILE A 173 -13.97 -6.44 -6.84
C ILE A 173 -13.31 -6.65 -5.47
N LEU A 174 -12.09 -6.14 -5.30
CA LEU A 174 -11.31 -6.34 -4.08
C LEU A 174 -11.95 -5.68 -2.85
N ARG A 175 -12.62 -4.53 -3.02
CA ARG A 175 -13.37 -3.84 -1.95
C ARG A 175 -14.47 -4.65 -1.30
N ILE A 176 -14.91 -5.75 -1.91
CA ILE A 176 -15.85 -6.70 -1.29
C ILE A 176 -15.25 -7.27 0.00
N MET A 177 -13.93 -7.41 0.07
CA MET A 177 -13.23 -7.80 1.28
C MET A 177 -13.08 -6.59 2.22
N PRO A 178 -13.52 -6.69 3.49
CA PRO A 178 -13.58 -5.52 4.39
C PRO A 178 -12.25 -4.78 4.56
N PHE A 179 -11.12 -5.50 4.56
CA PHE A 179 -9.80 -4.89 4.73
C PHE A 179 -9.26 -4.21 3.46
N PHE A 180 -9.94 -4.35 2.32
CA PHE A 180 -9.65 -3.60 1.10
C PHE A 180 -10.55 -2.37 0.90
N ASP A 181 -11.66 -2.26 1.66
CA ASP A 181 -12.58 -1.12 1.58
C ASP A 181 -12.07 0.06 2.41
N ASP A 182 -10.92 0.60 2.00
CA ASP A 182 -10.15 1.65 2.65
C ASP A 182 -10.83 3.02 2.43
N ILE A 183 -11.90 3.25 3.19
CA ILE A 183 -12.66 4.51 3.22
C ILE A 183 -12.70 5.01 4.66
N GLU A 184 -12.19 6.22 4.86
CA GLU A 184 -12.23 6.90 6.15
C GLU A 184 -13.33 7.96 6.21
N ILE A 185 -13.67 8.42 7.41
CA ILE A 185 -14.64 9.49 7.62
C ILE A 185 -13.94 10.71 8.23
N TRP A 186 -13.81 11.76 7.44
CA TRP A 186 -13.23 13.03 7.88
C TRP A 186 -14.32 14.09 7.99
N HIS A 187 -14.58 14.58 9.21
CA HIS A 187 -15.63 15.57 9.50
C HIS A 187 -17.00 15.24 8.83
N GLY A 188 -17.37 13.96 8.82
CA GLY A 188 -18.63 13.48 8.22
C GLY A 188 -18.57 13.24 6.71
N HIS A 189 -17.44 13.49 6.05
CA HIS A 189 -17.23 13.21 4.63
C HIS A 189 -16.47 11.91 4.43
N LYS A 190 -16.86 11.12 3.43
CA LYS A 190 -16.13 9.90 3.04
C LYS A 190 -14.87 10.28 2.27
N VAL A 191 -13.74 9.70 2.65
CA VAL A 191 -12.45 9.88 2.01
C VAL A 191 -11.92 8.50 1.61
N PRO A 192 -12.06 8.09 0.36
CA PRO A 192 -11.52 6.83 -0.11
C PRO A 192 -10.01 6.96 -0.37
N PHE A 193 -9.27 5.90 -0.05
CA PHE A 193 -7.85 5.77 -0.39
C PHE A 193 -7.59 4.52 -1.25
N MET A 194 -8.24 3.41 -0.93
CA MET A 194 -8.14 2.14 -1.65
C MET A 194 -6.68 1.67 -1.84
N LYS A 195 -5.81 1.91 -0.85
CA LYS A 195 -4.36 1.70 -0.94
C LYS A 195 -4.02 0.33 -1.50
N ARG A 196 -4.47 -0.75 -0.83
CA ARG A 196 -4.07 -2.10 -1.20
C ARG A 196 -4.76 -2.60 -2.47
N ALA A 197 -5.98 -2.17 -2.73
CA ALA A 197 -6.68 -2.53 -3.95
C ALA A 197 -6.01 -1.94 -5.20
N GLN A 198 -5.53 -0.69 -5.12
CA GLN A 198 -4.73 -0.07 -6.17
C GLN A 198 -3.35 -0.75 -6.30
N LEU A 199 -2.70 -1.03 -5.18
CA LEU A 199 -1.39 -1.70 -5.17
C LEU A 199 -1.46 -3.08 -5.83
N THR A 200 -2.55 -3.84 -5.63
CA THR A 200 -2.74 -5.14 -6.29
C THR A 200 -2.71 -5.02 -7.82
N ALA A 201 -3.35 -4.00 -8.39
CA ALA A 201 -3.28 -3.77 -9.84
C ALA A 201 -1.85 -3.42 -10.30
N ALA A 202 -1.15 -2.60 -9.52
CA ALA A 202 0.23 -2.20 -9.79
C ALA A 202 1.20 -3.38 -9.68
N ASP A 203 1.10 -4.19 -8.62
CA ASP A 203 1.99 -5.34 -8.40
C ASP A 203 1.73 -6.47 -9.41
N LEU A 204 0.48 -6.69 -9.85
CA LEU A 204 0.20 -7.54 -11.00
C LEU A 204 0.86 -6.99 -12.26
N GLY A 205 0.77 -5.67 -12.50
CA GLY A 205 1.44 -5.02 -13.62
C GLY A 205 2.96 -5.24 -13.62
N LEU A 206 3.60 -5.20 -12.45
CA LEU A 206 5.03 -5.49 -12.31
C LEU A 206 5.34 -6.98 -12.45
N ALA A 207 4.55 -7.86 -11.80
CA ALA A 207 4.79 -9.30 -11.79
C ALA A 207 4.66 -9.95 -13.17
N PHE A 208 3.84 -9.37 -14.06
CA PHE A 208 3.58 -9.85 -15.41
C PHE A 208 4.05 -8.88 -16.50
N GLU A 209 4.93 -7.92 -16.16
CA GLU A 209 5.54 -6.97 -17.13
C GLU A 209 4.50 -6.21 -17.97
N LYS A 210 3.34 -5.91 -17.37
CA LYS A 210 2.18 -5.27 -18.02
C LYS A 210 1.61 -6.06 -19.20
N ASP A 211 1.70 -7.39 -19.15
CA ASP A 211 1.12 -8.32 -20.14
C ASP A 211 0.17 -9.31 -19.47
N GLY A 212 -0.75 -9.90 -20.24
CA GLY A 212 -1.70 -10.89 -19.75
C GLY A 212 -2.47 -10.43 -18.51
N TRP A 213 -2.32 -11.11 -17.38
CA TRP A 213 -2.97 -10.77 -16.12
C TRP A 213 -2.44 -9.48 -15.45
N GLY A 214 -1.33 -8.95 -15.93
CA GLY A 214 -0.77 -7.67 -15.48
C GLY A 214 -1.13 -6.48 -16.38
N TRP A 215 -1.87 -6.72 -17.46
CA TRP A 215 -2.29 -5.63 -18.36
C TRP A 215 -3.59 -4.98 -17.87
N PHE A 216 -3.52 -3.69 -17.57
CA PHE A 216 -4.67 -2.84 -17.27
C PHE A 216 -4.59 -1.56 -18.09
N ASP A 217 -5.68 -1.23 -18.81
CA ASP A 217 -5.75 -0.06 -19.71
C ASP A 217 -5.71 1.29 -18.97
N ASP A 218 -6.02 1.27 -17.67
CA ASP A 218 -6.16 2.44 -16.79
C ASP A 218 -5.14 2.43 -15.64
N LEU A 219 -4.03 1.72 -15.80
CA LEU A 219 -2.99 1.66 -14.77
C LEU A 219 -2.34 3.02 -14.50
N ASP A 220 -2.32 3.90 -15.50
CA ASP A 220 -1.85 5.28 -15.40
C ASP A 220 -2.79 6.20 -14.59
N GLN A 221 -4.02 5.75 -14.32
CA GLN A 221 -5.00 6.46 -13.52
C GLN A 221 -4.87 6.20 -12.02
N LEU A 222 -4.06 5.22 -11.60
CA LEU A 222 -3.80 4.97 -10.18
C LEU A 222 -3.28 6.24 -9.48
N THR A 223 -3.63 6.38 -8.21
CA THR A 223 -3.04 7.39 -7.32
C THR A 223 -1.84 6.79 -6.58
N ILE A 224 -1.21 7.53 -5.67
CA ILE A 224 -0.25 6.91 -4.75
C ILE A 224 -0.97 5.92 -3.82
N PHE A 225 -0.21 4.95 -3.33
CA PHE A 225 -0.68 3.97 -2.34
C PHE A 225 -0.50 4.56 -0.94
N ALA A 226 -1.41 5.47 -0.56
CA ALA A 226 -1.30 6.31 0.62
C ALA A 226 -1.08 5.51 1.92
N ASP A 227 0.19 5.22 2.21
CA ASP A 227 0.69 4.53 3.41
C ASP A 227 1.31 5.52 4.41
N ASN A 228 2.24 5.06 5.25
CA ASN A 228 2.97 5.93 6.17
C ASN A 228 4.39 6.30 5.70
N LEU A 229 4.88 5.77 4.60
CA LEU A 229 6.26 6.02 4.16
C LEU A 229 6.34 7.18 3.17
N VAL A 230 5.49 7.22 2.16
CA VAL A 230 5.45 8.35 1.20
C VAL A 230 5.17 9.68 1.90
N PRO A 231 4.17 9.81 2.81
CA PRO A 231 3.98 11.03 3.59
C PRO A 231 5.21 11.40 4.42
N HIS A 232 5.89 10.41 4.99
CA HIS A 232 7.10 10.63 5.77
C HIS A 232 8.25 11.20 4.93
N VAL A 233 8.46 10.66 3.72
CA VAL A 233 9.46 11.20 2.79
C VAL A 233 9.16 12.66 2.46
N LEU A 234 7.91 12.97 2.13
CA LEU A 234 7.48 14.34 1.83
C LEU A 234 7.61 15.28 3.04
N ARG A 235 7.38 14.79 4.27
CA ARG A 235 7.64 15.55 5.50
C ARG A 235 9.12 15.85 5.67
N VAL A 236 9.99 14.84 5.57
CA VAL A 236 11.44 15.00 5.74
C VAL A 236 12.04 15.91 4.67
N ASP A 237 11.52 15.86 3.46
CA ASP A 237 11.94 16.72 2.34
C ASP A 237 11.30 18.14 2.41
N GLY A 238 10.43 18.39 3.41
CA GLY A 238 9.82 19.70 3.68
C GLY A 238 8.65 20.06 2.76
N VAL A 239 8.11 19.10 2.01
CA VAL A 239 6.92 19.29 1.16
C VAL A 239 5.64 19.28 1.99
N LEU A 240 5.59 18.45 3.05
CA LEU A 240 4.52 18.46 4.04
C LEU A 240 5.02 19.14 5.31
N ASP A 241 4.35 20.22 5.70
CA ASP A 241 4.63 21.00 6.90
C ASP A 241 3.61 20.62 7.98
N TYR A 242 4.07 19.91 9.01
CA TYR A 242 3.21 19.42 10.08
C TYR A 242 3.08 20.45 11.19
N ASP A 243 1.89 20.54 11.78
CA ASP A 243 1.68 21.22 13.04
C ASP A 243 2.71 20.77 14.09
N PRO A 244 3.29 21.69 14.89
CA PRO A 244 4.35 21.36 15.85
C PRO A 244 3.96 20.28 16.87
N ASP A 245 2.70 20.24 17.32
CA ASP A 245 2.24 19.24 18.29
C ASP A 245 2.12 17.85 17.64
N LEU A 246 1.62 17.79 16.39
CA LEU A 246 1.59 16.56 15.59
C LEU A 246 3.00 16.06 15.32
N ALA A 247 3.90 16.96 14.90
CA ALA A 247 5.30 16.61 14.66
C ALA A 247 5.97 16.05 15.93
N ALA A 248 5.79 16.72 17.08
CA ALA A 248 6.32 16.28 18.36
C ALA A 248 5.74 14.92 18.81
N HIS A 249 4.44 14.67 18.58
CA HIS A 249 3.80 13.39 18.88
C HIS A 249 4.45 12.24 18.08
N ILE A 250 4.62 12.43 16.78
CA ILE A 250 5.23 11.44 15.89
C ILE A 250 6.70 11.22 16.24
N ASP A 251 7.44 12.29 16.55
CA ASP A 251 8.88 12.23 16.85
C ASP A 251 9.17 11.50 18.19
N ARG A 252 8.21 11.46 19.11
CA ARG A 252 8.28 10.59 20.30
C ARG A 252 8.03 9.11 19.97
N GLY A 253 7.58 8.79 18.75
CA GLY A 253 7.22 7.43 18.34
C GLY A 253 5.85 6.96 18.84
N ASP A 254 5.03 7.87 19.34
CA ASP A 254 3.67 7.59 19.79
C ASP A 254 2.79 7.22 18.58
N PRO A 255 1.96 6.15 18.65
CA PRO A 255 1.08 5.80 17.54
C PRO A 255 -0.08 6.79 17.44
N LEU A 256 -0.54 7.05 16.22
CA LEU A 256 -1.82 7.70 15.96
C LEU A 256 -2.96 6.70 16.14
N GLU A 257 -4.13 7.21 16.51
CA GLU A 257 -5.36 6.42 16.47
C GLU A 257 -5.79 6.19 15.02
N VAL A 258 -6.20 4.97 14.70
CA VAL A 258 -6.69 4.59 13.37
C VAL A 258 -7.95 5.40 13.04
N GLY A 259 -7.99 6.00 11.85
CA GLY A 259 -9.10 6.83 11.42
C GLY A 259 -9.18 8.18 12.13
N SER A 260 -8.13 8.58 12.86
CA SER A 260 -8.05 9.93 13.45
C SER A 260 -7.94 11.01 12.35
N VAL A 261 -8.30 12.22 12.71
CA VAL A 261 -8.18 13.37 11.81
C VAL A 261 -6.75 13.53 11.32
N GLU A 262 -5.78 13.37 12.21
CA GLU A 262 -4.35 13.47 11.92
C GLU A 262 -3.89 12.42 10.90
N GLU A 263 -4.31 11.16 11.06
CA GLU A 263 -3.96 10.08 10.14
C GLU A 263 -4.56 10.33 8.75
N ILE A 264 -5.84 10.67 8.69
CA ILE A 264 -6.55 10.94 7.43
C ILE A 264 -5.93 12.15 6.73
N GLU A 265 -5.66 13.25 7.43
CA GLU A 265 -5.05 14.44 6.86
C GLU A 265 -3.65 14.17 6.32
N ILE A 266 -2.82 13.35 7.02
CA ILE A 266 -1.48 12.96 6.55
C ILE A 266 -1.56 12.19 5.23
N ARG A 267 -2.42 11.18 5.15
CA ARG A 267 -2.59 10.35 3.96
C ARG A 267 -3.13 11.18 2.78
N ALA A 268 -4.14 11.98 3.03
CA ALA A 268 -4.79 12.79 2.00
C ALA A 268 -3.89 13.91 1.47
N ALA A 269 -3.18 14.61 2.36
CA ALA A 269 -2.26 15.67 1.95
C ALA A 269 -1.06 15.10 1.17
N ALA A 270 -0.57 13.92 1.50
CA ALA A 270 0.48 13.27 0.74
C ALA A 270 0.01 12.89 -0.67
N LEU A 271 -1.20 12.33 -0.82
CA LEU A 271 -1.77 12.02 -2.11
C LEU A 271 -1.93 13.30 -2.94
N HIS A 272 -2.52 14.35 -2.35
CA HIS A 272 -2.69 15.63 -3.03
C HIS A 272 -1.34 16.25 -3.44
N ALA A 273 -0.33 16.22 -2.57
CA ALA A 273 1.00 16.74 -2.87
C ALA A 273 1.65 16.02 -4.05
N VAL A 274 1.48 14.69 -4.16
CA VAL A 274 2.02 13.93 -5.29
C VAL A 274 1.23 14.20 -6.58
N GLU A 275 -0.08 14.40 -6.52
CA GLU A 275 -0.84 14.83 -7.72
C GLU A 275 -0.38 16.22 -8.20
N LEU A 276 -0.10 17.15 -7.29
CA LEU A 276 0.49 18.46 -7.63
C LEU A 276 1.92 18.31 -8.19
N LEU A 277 2.75 17.43 -7.62
CA LEU A 277 4.09 17.12 -8.12
C LEU A 277 4.01 16.58 -9.57
N LYS A 278 3.15 15.60 -9.80
CA LYS A 278 2.89 15.04 -11.13
C LYS A 278 2.53 16.13 -12.14
N GLN A 279 1.57 17.00 -11.77
CA GLN A 279 1.17 18.10 -12.66
C GLN A 279 2.35 19.01 -13.01
N ARG A 280 3.19 19.39 -12.05
CA ARG A 280 4.37 20.21 -12.32
C ARG A 280 5.40 19.52 -13.21
N LEU A 281 5.59 18.20 -13.05
CA LEU A 281 6.46 17.42 -13.94
C LEU A 281 5.89 17.34 -15.35
N HIS A 282 4.57 17.21 -15.50
CA HIS A 282 3.90 17.25 -16.80
C HIS A 282 4.09 18.61 -17.49
N ASP A 283 3.95 19.72 -16.75
CA ASP A 283 4.16 21.08 -17.24
C ASP A 283 5.64 21.31 -17.66
N ALA A 284 6.58 20.62 -16.99
CA ALA A 284 7.99 20.61 -17.35
C ALA A 284 8.34 19.67 -18.53
N GLY A 285 7.36 19.00 -19.14
CA GLY A 285 7.52 18.14 -20.31
C GLY A 285 7.57 16.63 -20.04
N HIS A 286 7.49 16.19 -18.77
CA HIS A 286 7.55 14.77 -18.37
C HIS A 286 6.15 14.14 -18.32
N ARG A 287 5.39 14.21 -19.40
CA ARG A 287 3.96 13.83 -19.47
C ARG A 287 3.68 12.34 -19.23
N GLN A 288 4.69 11.49 -19.37
CA GLN A 288 4.59 10.03 -19.16
C GLN A 288 4.63 9.63 -17.67
N VAL A 289 5.01 10.53 -16.76
CA VAL A 289 5.12 10.25 -15.34
C VAL A 289 3.73 10.06 -14.73
N THR A 290 3.52 8.94 -14.06
CA THR A 290 2.28 8.61 -13.35
C THR A 290 2.42 8.78 -11.83
N SER A 291 1.31 8.84 -11.11
CA SER A 291 1.34 8.86 -9.64
C SER A 291 1.90 7.56 -9.06
N MET A 292 1.67 6.44 -9.73
CA MET A 292 2.26 5.13 -9.39
C MET A 292 3.79 5.16 -9.49
N ASP A 293 4.35 5.74 -10.54
CA ASP A 293 5.81 5.89 -10.71
C ASP A 293 6.42 6.73 -9.59
N LEU A 294 5.73 7.82 -9.21
CA LEU A 294 6.15 8.69 -8.11
C LEU A 294 6.07 7.97 -6.76
N ASP A 295 5.03 7.17 -6.54
CA ASP A 295 4.89 6.36 -5.33
C ASP A 295 6.09 5.43 -5.14
N TYR A 296 6.39 4.60 -6.14
CA TYR A 296 7.51 3.67 -6.09
C TYR A 296 8.85 4.38 -5.86
N LEU A 297 9.10 5.49 -6.53
CA LEU A 297 10.34 6.25 -6.34
C LEU A 297 10.45 6.82 -4.93
N LEU A 298 9.38 7.44 -4.42
CA LEU A 298 9.33 8.01 -3.07
C LEU A 298 9.43 6.92 -2.00
N TRP A 299 8.73 5.80 -2.19
CA TRP A 299 8.78 4.66 -1.28
C TRP A 299 10.20 4.07 -1.22
N ASN A 300 10.87 3.89 -2.36
CA ASN A 300 12.24 3.41 -2.41
C ASN A 300 13.21 4.40 -1.75
N ARG A 301 13.07 5.70 -1.97
CA ARG A 301 13.85 6.74 -1.27
C ARG A 301 13.68 6.66 0.24
N GLY A 302 12.47 6.37 0.71
CA GLY A 302 12.17 6.18 2.14
C GLY A 302 12.91 5.01 2.80
N GLN A 303 13.53 4.11 2.03
CA GLN A 303 14.39 3.06 2.56
C GLN A 303 15.79 3.55 2.94
N ALA A 304 16.20 4.74 2.53
CA ALA A 304 17.52 5.30 2.86
C ALA A 304 17.63 5.69 4.36
N GLU A 305 18.84 5.62 4.89
CA GLU A 305 19.16 5.85 6.30
C GLU A 305 18.63 7.19 6.82
N ARG A 306 18.75 8.26 6.03
CA ARG A 306 18.29 9.60 6.43
C ARG A 306 16.80 9.68 6.75
N TYR A 307 15.97 8.85 6.09
CA TYR A 307 14.53 8.79 6.38
C TYR A 307 14.23 7.84 7.54
N LYS A 308 14.97 6.73 7.65
CA LYS A 308 14.82 5.76 8.74
C LYS A 308 15.24 6.31 10.10
N ALA A 309 16.17 7.28 10.11
CA ALA A 309 16.65 7.92 11.32
C ALA A 309 15.61 8.82 12.00
N ILE A 310 14.58 9.26 11.26
CA ILE A 310 13.50 10.12 11.78
C ILE A 310 12.24 9.26 11.98
N PRO A 311 11.56 9.39 13.13
CA PRO A 311 10.32 8.66 13.37
C PRO A 311 9.23 9.06 12.36
N ARG A 312 8.49 8.05 11.86
CA ARG A 312 7.30 8.26 11.03
C ARG A 312 6.04 7.92 11.80
N HIS A 313 4.91 8.52 11.41
CA HIS A 313 3.63 8.18 12.01
C HIS A 313 3.31 6.69 11.80
N ARG A 314 2.60 6.12 12.75
CA ARG A 314 2.17 4.72 12.76
C ARG A 314 0.77 4.64 13.34
N ALA A 315 -0.06 3.81 12.71
CA ALA A 315 -1.35 3.41 13.25
C ALA A 315 -1.49 1.89 13.16
N ARG A 316 -2.12 1.27 14.13
CA ARG A 316 -2.36 -0.18 14.12
C ARG A 316 -3.64 -0.50 13.36
N GLY A 317 -3.66 -0.12 12.09
CA GLY A 317 -4.77 -0.35 11.18
C GLY A 317 -4.57 -1.57 10.29
N VAL A 318 -5.60 -1.81 9.45
CA VAL A 318 -5.62 -2.91 8.45
C VAL A 318 -5.51 -2.38 7.01
N PHE A 319 -5.31 -1.08 6.83
CA PHE A 319 -5.27 -0.48 5.50
C PHE A 319 -3.85 -0.30 4.95
N TYR A 320 -2.82 -0.19 5.83
CA TYR A 320 -1.42 -0.07 5.41
C TYR A 320 -0.40 -0.54 6.46
#